data_f3558e0e7da94d2c8824cff9297f3077
#
_entry.id   f3558e0e7da94d2c8824cff9297f3077
#
_cell.length_a   1.000
_cell.length_b   1.000
_cell.length_c   1.000
_cell.angle_alpha   90.00
_cell.angle_beta   90.00
_cell.angle_gamma   90.00
#
_symmetry.space_group_name_H-M   'P 1'
#
loop_
_entity.id
_entity.type
_entity.pdbx_description
1 polymer ?
#
loop_
_entity_poly.entity_id
_entity_poly.type
_entity_poly.pdbx_seq_one_letter_code
_entity_poly.pdbx_strand_id
1 'polypeptide(L)'
;MGRPKKETYKIDERYIEEALLLAGRYSESVKRRDQLRNLITGNFEYTKDMAIRDLIGGGVRYDTERVQTSNISNQPERIAILLDNDFVWKERRRIQEEARKYKMELDILNRELAVIEVAMKERMDARTRAVFRSLYIEHLPWSRVKDEFSNHLKPQQISKARNAAIRAIAEEIMSLAYCTGEDGKDGTSKEK
;
A
#
# COMPACT_ATOMS: atom_id res chain seq x y z
N MET A 1 45.03 5.42 -14.72
CA MET A 1 44.13 4.37 -14.24
C MET A 1 42.73 4.70 -14.73
N GLY A 2 42.23 3.95 -15.73
CA GLY A 2 40.87 4.12 -16.27
C GLY A 2 39.82 3.65 -15.25
N ARG A 3 38.81 4.49 -15.01
CA ARG A 3 37.63 4.07 -14.21
C ARG A 3 36.97 2.85 -14.89
N PRO A 4 36.65 1.78 -14.18
CA PRO A 4 35.96 0.66 -14.76
C PRO A 4 34.64 1.17 -15.38
N LYS A 5 34.42 0.83 -16.66
CA LYS A 5 33.14 1.07 -17.33
C LYS A 5 32.09 0.33 -16.52
N LYS A 6 31.11 1.04 -15.93
CA LYS A 6 29.90 0.43 -15.38
C LYS A 6 29.27 -0.36 -16.52
N GLU A 7 29.26 -1.66 -16.41
CA GLU A 7 28.46 -2.53 -17.27
C GLU A 7 27.02 -2.07 -17.13
N THR A 8 26.47 -1.45 -18.15
CA THR A 8 25.06 -1.07 -18.22
C THR A 8 24.30 -2.35 -18.52
N TYR A 9 23.86 -3.05 -17.48
CA TYR A 9 22.91 -4.13 -17.62
C TYR A 9 21.66 -3.61 -18.33
N LYS A 10 21.24 -4.34 -19.36
CA LYS A 10 20.02 -4.00 -20.08
C LYS A 10 18.84 -4.38 -19.18
N ILE A 11 18.20 -3.38 -18.59
CA ILE A 11 17.01 -3.58 -17.77
C ILE A 11 15.88 -4.00 -18.71
N ASP A 12 15.17 -5.06 -18.37
CA ASP A 12 14.01 -5.52 -19.11
C ASP A 12 12.90 -4.45 -19.04
N GLU A 13 12.19 -4.26 -20.14
CA GLU A 13 11.13 -3.25 -20.28
C GLU A 13 10.00 -3.45 -19.26
N ARG A 14 9.68 -4.71 -18.90
CA ARG A 14 8.70 -5.06 -17.87
C ARG A 14 9.01 -4.42 -16.52
N TYR A 15 10.27 -4.38 -16.09
CA TYR A 15 10.64 -3.75 -14.82
C TYR A 15 10.54 -2.22 -14.87
N ILE A 16 10.73 -1.62 -16.05
CA ILE A 16 10.54 -0.18 -16.25
C ILE A 16 9.05 0.18 -16.16
N GLU A 17 8.18 -0.63 -16.76
CA GLU A 17 6.72 -0.43 -16.66
C GLU A 17 6.23 -0.59 -15.23
N GLU A 18 6.69 -1.61 -14.52
CA GLU A 18 6.37 -1.83 -13.12
C GLU A 18 6.85 -0.68 -12.24
N ALA A 19 8.08 -0.18 -12.45
CA ALA A 19 8.63 0.97 -11.75
C ALA A 19 7.79 2.24 -11.99
N LEU A 20 7.29 2.46 -13.20
CA LEU A 20 6.40 3.58 -13.52
C LEU A 20 5.06 3.47 -12.79
N LEU A 21 4.47 2.27 -12.73
CA LEU A 21 3.22 2.02 -12.00
C LEU A 21 3.40 2.25 -10.50
N LEU A 22 4.48 1.73 -9.91
CA LEU A 22 4.78 1.91 -8.49
C LEU A 22 5.05 3.39 -8.17
N ALA A 23 5.85 4.08 -8.99
CA ALA A 23 6.11 5.51 -8.82
C ALA A 23 4.81 6.34 -8.89
N GLY A 24 3.93 6.05 -9.86
CA GLY A 24 2.67 6.76 -10.03
C GLY A 24 1.72 6.63 -8.83
N ARG A 25 1.76 5.49 -8.13
CA ARG A 25 0.90 5.20 -6.97
C ARG A 25 1.55 5.51 -5.62
N TYR A 26 2.83 5.92 -5.61
CA TYR A 26 3.60 6.04 -4.37
C TYR A 26 2.90 6.88 -3.29
N SER A 27 2.45 8.08 -3.63
CA SER A 27 1.80 8.99 -2.67
C SER A 27 0.48 8.42 -2.11
N GLU A 28 -0.31 7.73 -2.94
CA GLU A 28 -1.55 7.08 -2.53
C GLU A 28 -1.25 5.88 -1.63
N SER A 29 -0.25 5.08 -1.99
CA SER A 29 0.21 3.93 -1.21
C SER A 29 0.72 4.35 0.17
N VAL A 30 1.43 5.47 0.29
CA VAL A 30 1.85 6.03 1.59
C VAL A 30 0.64 6.41 2.43
N LYS A 31 -0.33 7.14 1.87
CA LYS A 31 -1.56 7.51 2.59
C LYS A 31 -2.34 6.27 3.03
N ARG A 32 -2.47 5.29 2.15
CA ARG A 32 -3.17 4.04 2.45
C ARG A 32 -2.47 3.24 3.54
N ARG A 33 -1.14 3.15 3.49
CA ARG A 33 -0.32 2.54 4.55
C ARG A 33 -0.60 3.17 5.91
N ASP A 34 -0.61 4.49 5.98
CA ASP A 34 -0.81 5.22 7.23
C ASP A 34 -2.26 5.05 7.74
N GLN A 35 -3.26 5.02 6.85
CA GLN A 35 -4.64 4.68 7.20
C GLN A 35 -4.75 3.26 7.79
N LEU A 36 -4.12 2.27 7.14
CA LEU A 36 -4.13 0.89 7.64
C LEU A 36 -3.42 0.75 8.99
N ARG A 37 -2.31 1.45 9.20
CA ARG A 37 -1.62 1.50 10.50
C ARG A 37 -2.55 2.04 11.59
N ASN A 38 -3.25 3.13 11.32
CA ASN A 38 -4.22 3.70 12.27
C ASN A 38 -5.39 2.76 12.54
N LEU A 39 -5.89 2.07 11.51
CA LEU A 39 -6.94 1.06 11.67
C LEU A 39 -6.46 -0.13 12.53
N ILE A 40 -5.24 -0.61 12.30
CA ILE A 40 -4.67 -1.75 13.03
C ILE A 40 -4.34 -1.39 14.48
N THR A 41 -3.93 -0.16 14.76
CA THR A 41 -3.69 0.33 16.13
C THR A 41 -4.98 0.64 16.89
N GLY A 42 -6.07 0.90 16.17
CA GLY A 42 -7.41 0.96 16.77
C GLY A 42 -7.83 -0.42 17.29
N ASN A 43 -8.32 -0.49 18.51
CA ASN A 43 -8.63 -1.73 19.22
C ASN A 43 -9.46 -2.72 18.41
N PHE A 44 -8.83 -3.82 17.98
CA PHE A 44 -9.51 -5.00 17.45
C PHE A 44 -10.00 -5.97 18.56
N GLU A 45 -10.09 -5.49 19.79
CA GLU A 45 -10.65 -6.25 20.90
C GLU A 45 -12.13 -5.93 21.07
N TYR A 46 -12.98 -6.82 20.62
CA TYR A 46 -14.41 -6.75 20.90
C TYR A 46 -14.71 -7.37 22.26
N THR A 47 -15.08 -6.52 23.23
CA THR A 47 -15.39 -6.94 24.60
C THR A 47 -16.88 -7.19 24.78
N LYS A 48 -17.25 -7.91 25.85
CA LYS A 48 -18.66 -8.06 26.24
C LYS A 48 -19.35 -6.72 26.48
N ASP A 49 -18.63 -5.75 27.05
CA ASP A 49 -19.15 -4.40 27.28
C ASP A 49 -19.46 -3.65 26.02
N MET A 50 -18.61 -3.81 24.97
CA MET A 50 -18.88 -3.25 23.65
C MET A 50 -20.10 -3.90 23.01
N ALA A 51 -20.23 -5.23 23.08
CA ALA A 51 -21.42 -5.94 22.62
C ALA A 51 -22.69 -5.45 23.30
N ILE A 52 -22.66 -5.25 24.62
CA ILE A 52 -23.80 -4.72 25.39
C ILE A 52 -24.14 -3.30 24.95
N ARG A 53 -23.13 -2.43 24.75
CA ARG A 53 -23.36 -1.07 24.27
C ARG A 53 -23.95 -1.04 22.85
N ASP A 54 -23.48 -1.86 21.94
CA ASP A 54 -24.01 -1.97 20.59
C ASP A 54 -25.47 -2.46 20.58
N LEU A 55 -25.80 -3.39 21.46
CA LEU A 55 -27.16 -3.91 21.62
C LEU A 55 -28.11 -2.91 22.31
N ILE A 56 -27.62 -2.17 23.30
CA ILE A 56 -28.43 -1.16 24.05
C ILE A 56 -28.53 0.13 23.23
N GLY A 57 -27.44 0.55 22.57
CA GLY A 57 -27.36 1.82 21.86
C GLY A 57 -28.23 1.91 20.61
N GLY A 58 -28.93 0.85 20.24
CA GLY A 58 -29.95 0.85 19.18
C GLY A 58 -29.44 1.25 17.80
N GLY A 59 -28.13 1.27 17.60
CA GLY A 59 -27.49 1.74 16.37
C GLY A 59 -27.47 0.73 15.23
N VAL A 60 -28.08 -0.42 15.38
CA VAL A 60 -28.27 -1.34 14.27
C VAL A 60 -29.38 -0.80 13.37
N ARG A 61 -28.99 0.03 12.41
CA ARG A 61 -29.83 0.35 11.26
C ARG A 61 -29.98 -0.92 10.42
N TYR A 62 -30.88 -1.79 10.84
CA TYR A 62 -31.46 -2.73 9.91
C TYR A 62 -32.42 -1.91 9.04
N ASP A 63 -32.08 -1.75 7.80
CA ASP A 63 -32.92 -1.18 6.73
C ASP A 63 -34.01 -2.21 6.35
N THR A 64 -34.67 -2.74 7.35
CA THR A 64 -35.81 -3.62 7.23
C THR A 64 -37.01 -2.94 7.87
N GLU A 65 -38.09 -2.85 7.11
CA GLU A 65 -39.37 -2.31 7.49
C GLU A 65 -39.71 -2.62 8.97
N ARG A 66 -39.99 -1.56 9.74
CA ARG A 66 -40.45 -1.64 11.12
C ARG A 66 -41.77 -2.41 11.14
N VAL A 67 -41.74 -3.69 11.30
CA VAL A 67 -42.89 -4.44 11.79
C VAL A 67 -43.06 -4.07 13.27
N GLN A 68 -44.03 -3.21 13.56
CA GLN A 68 -44.47 -2.92 14.90
C GLN A 68 -45.12 -4.20 15.47
N THR A 69 -44.32 -5.08 16.03
CA THR A 69 -44.83 -6.11 16.90
C THR A 69 -44.91 -5.54 18.31
N SER A 70 -46.10 -5.41 18.82
CA SER A 70 -46.46 -4.95 20.16
C SER A 70 -46.05 -5.97 21.27
N ASN A 71 -44.86 -6.53 21.19
CA ASN A 71 -44.32 -7.32 22.26
C ASN A 71 -43.42 -6.43 23.10
N ILE A 72 -43.78 -6.24 24.37
CA ILE A 72 -42.89 -5.74 25.43
C ILE A 72 -41.66 -6.63 25.40
N SER A 73 -40.68 -6.23 24.65
CA SER A 73 -39.47 -7.00 24.48
C SER A 73 -38.67 -6.84 25.76
N ASN A 74 -38.50 -7.93 26.47
CA ASN A 74 -37.65 -8.03 27.64
C ASN A 74 -36.21 -7.83 27.14
N GLN A 75 -35.82 -6.57 26.99
CA GLN A 75 -34.51 -6.18 26.38
C GLN A 75 -33.34 -6.84 27.14
N PRO A 76 -33.37 -6.95 28.47
CA PRO A 76 -32.35 -7.69 29.22
C PRO A 76 -32.26 -9.18 28.84
N GLU A 77 -33.40 -9.83 28.64
CA GLU A 77 -33.46 -11.24 28.27
C GLU A 77 -32.93 -11.50 26.86
N ARG A 78 -33.26 -10.62 25.90
CA ARG A 78 -32.69 -10.69 24.54
C ARG A 78 -31.19 -10.47 24.55
N ILE A 79 -30.69 -9.53 25.35
CA ILE A 79 -29.25 -9.29 25.52
C ILE A 79 -28.57 -10.52 26.11
N ALA A 80 -29.18 -11.13 27.15
CA ALA A 80 -28.66 -12.34 27.78
C ALA A 80 -28.59 -13.51 26.78
N ILE A 81 -29.65 -13.74 26.00
CA ILE A 81 -29.70 -14.79 24.98
C ILE A 81 -28.63 -14.53 23.87
N LEU A 82 -28.48 -13.28 23.42
CA LEU A 82 -27.46 -12.94 22.38
C LEU A 82 -26.04 -13.08 22.91
N LEU A 83 -25.80 -12.76 24.17
CA LEU A 83 -24.50 -12.94 24.80
C LEU A 83 -24.18 -14.42 25.07
N ASP A 84 -25.21 -15.24 25.35
CA ASP A 84 -25.07 -16.67 25.60
C ASP A 84 -24.90 -17.49 24.30
N ASN A 85 -25.39 -16.98 23.16
CA ASN A 85 -25.37 -17.65 21.85
C ASN A 85 -24.09 -17.36 21.02
N ASP A 86 -22.92 -17.33 21.63
CA ASP A 86 -21.65 -17.12 20.95
C ASP A 86 -21.54 -15.82 20.10
N PHE A 87 -22.45 -14.85 20.30
CA PHE A 87 -22.46 -13.59 19.55
C PHE A 87 -21.13 -12.86 19.69
N VAL A 88 -20.62 -12.71 20.90
CA VAL A 88 -19.35 -12.05 21.19
C VAL A 88 -18.20 -12.79 20.50
N TRP A 89 -18.26 -14.13 20.49
CA TRP A 89 -17.24 -14.93 19.83
C TRP A 89 -17.26 -14.79 18.31
N LYS A 90 -18.44 -14.80 17.69
CA LYS A 90 -18.60 -14.59 16.25
C LYS A 90 -18.11 -13.21 15.84
N GLU A 91 -18.44 -12.18 16.60
CA GLU A 91 -18.05 -10.82 16.30
C GLU A 91 -16.53 -10.61 16.49
N ARG A 92 -15.93 -11.19 17.52
CA ARG A 92 -14.48 -11.23 17.68
C ARG A 92 -13.79 -11.90 16.49
N ARG A 93 -14.33 -13.02 16.05
CA ARG A 93 -13.77 -13.72 14.89
C ARG A 93 -13.85 -12.87 13.64
N ARG A 94 -14.97 -12.21 13.37
CA ARG A 94 -15.15 -11.28 12.25
C ARG A 94 -14.11 -10.17 12.27
N ILE A 95 -13.97 -9.51 13.41
CA ILE A 95 -12.99 -8.42 13.60
C ILE A 95 -11.56 -8.91 13.42
N GLN A 96 -11.23 -10.09 13.92
CA GLN A 96 -9.91 -10.68 13.72
C GLN A 96 -9.62 -11.02 12.24
N GLU A 97 -10.62 -11.49 11.50
CA GLU A 97 -10.50 -11.76 10.06
C GLU A 97 -10.29 -10.46 9.27
N GLU A 98 -10.99 -9.39 9.61
CA GLU A 98 -10.76 -8.07 9.03
C GLU A 98 -9.35 -7.54 9.36
N ALA A 99 -8.93 -7.65 10.61
CA ALA A 99 -7.58 -7.26 11.03
C ALA A 99 -6.47 -8.02 10.26
N ARG A 100 -6.69 -9.31 9.98
CA ARG A 100 -5.77 -10.10 9.16
C ARG A 100 -5.69 -9.57 7.73
N LYS A 101 -6.83 -9.22 7.12
CA LYS A 101 -6.85 -8.63 5.77
C LYS A 101 -6.07 -7.32 5.73
N TYR A 102 -6.29 -6.43 6.71
CA TYR A 102 -5.56 -5.16 6.79
C TYR A 102 -4.05 -5.36 7.00
N LYS A 103 -3.65 -6.35 7.82
CA LYS A 103 -2.23 -6.70 7.99
C LYS A 103 -1.60 -7.19 6.69
N MET A 104 -2.28 -8.07 5.96
CA MET A 104 -1.80 -8.56 4.67
C MET A 104 -1.65 -7.42 3.64
N GLU A 105 -2.64 -6.53 3.54
CA GLU A 105 -2.57 -5.36 2.68
C GLU A 105 -1.42 -4.42 3.08
N LEU A 106 -1.24 -4.20 4.39
CA LEU A 106 -0.15 -3.39 4.92
C LEU A 106 1.23 -3.99 4.59
N ASP A 107 1.38 -5.31 4.67
CA ASP A 107 2.63 -5.99 4.36
C ASP A 107 2.98 -5.88 2.86
N ILE A 108 1.99 -5.97 1.97
CA ILE A 108 2.17 -5.76 0.54
C ILE A 108 2.63 -4.30 0.27
N LEU A 109 1.91 -3.33 0.82
CA LEU A 109 2.25 -1.92 0.67
C LEU A 109 3.63 -1.59 1.24
N ASN A 110 4.00 -2.16 2.36
CA ASN A 110 5.33 -1.96 2.94
C ASN A 110 6.44 -2.49 2.03
N ARG A 111 6.25 -3.62 1.36
CA ARG A 111 7.21 -4.17 0.38
C ARG A 111 7.33 -3.26 -0.84
N GLU A 112 6.21 -2.85 -1.44
CA GLU A 112 6.20 -1.95 -2.59
C GLU A 112 6.88 -0.61 -2.27
N LEU A 113 6.56 -0.01 -1.13
CA LEU A 113 7.15 1.25 -0.70
C LEU A 113 8.64 1.11 -0.37
N ALA A 114 9.05 0.00 0.24
CA ALA A 114 10.46 -0.25 0.56
C ALA A 114 11.34 -0.25 -0.69
N VAL A 115 10.87 -0.81 -1.81
CA VAL A 115 11.59 -0.79 -3.09
C VAL A 115 11.92 0.65 -3.52
N ILE A 116 10.91 1.53 -3.46
CA ILE A 116 11.09 2.94 -3.85
C ILE A 116 11.98 3.68 -2.84
N GLU A 117 11.76 3.46 -1.54
CA GLU A 117 12.53 4.11 -0.47
C GLU A 117 14.02 3.71 -0.53
N VAL A 118 14.32 2.43 -0.80
CA VAL A 118 15.69 1.94 -0.99
C VAL A 118 16.30 2.53 -2.26
N ALA A 119 15.57 2.50 -3.40
CA ALA A 119 16.05 3.10 -4.63
C ALA A 119 16.35 4.59 -4.47
N MET A 120 15.49 5.35 -3.78
CA MET A 120 15.71 6.76 -3.48
C MET A 120 16.96 6.99 -2.62
N LYS A 121 17.20 6.14 -1.64
CA LYS A 121 18.30 6.29 -0.70
C LYS A 121 19.64 5.91 -1.31
N GLU A 122 19.69 4.78 -2.01
CA GLU A 122 20.93 4.13 -2.39
C GLU A 122 21.32 4.34 -3.86
N ARG A 123 20.34 4.50 -4.76
CA ARG A 123 20.59 4.55 -6.20
C ARG A 123 20.38 5.92 -6.83
N MET A 124 19.61 6.82 -6.21
CA MET A 124 19.34 8.15 -6.74
C MET A 124 20.30 9.19 -6.17
N ASP A 125 20.88 10.00 -7.05
CA ASP A 125 21.58 11.21 -6.63
C ASP A 125 20.61 12.28 -6.11
N ALA A 126 21.11 13.33 -5.48
CA ALA A 126 20.31 14.38 -4.89
C ALA A 126 19.37 15.07 -5.90
N ARG A 127 19.86 15.26 -7.13
CA ARG A 127 19.11 15.89 -8.23
C ARG A 127 17.96 15.01 -8.71
N THR A 128 18.24 13.73 -8.98
CA THR A 128 17.25 12.74 -9.39
C THR A 128 16.16 12.58 -8.35
N ARG A 129 16.56 12.53 -7.09
CA ARG A 129 15.63 12.44 -5.94
C ARG A 129 14.74 13.66 -5.82
N ALA A 130 15.27 14.87 -6.02
CA ALA A 130 14.48 16.11 -6.00
C ALA A 130 13.41 16.10 -7.09
N VAL A 131 13.81 15.81 -8.35
CA VAL A 131 12.87 15.72 -9.48
C VAL A 131 11.81 14.63 -9.25
N PHE A 132 12.21 13.47 -8.72
CA PHE A 132 11.27 12.39 -8.38
C PHE A 132 10.26 12.86 -7.33
N ARG A 133 10.71 13.54 -6.28
CA ARG A 133 9.84 14.05 -5.23
C ARG A 133 8.79 15.01 -5.78
N SER A 134 9.22 16.01 -6.54
CA SER A 134 8.29 17.00 -7.11
C SER A 134 7.26 16.34 -8.06
N LEU A 135 7.64 15.33 -8.85
CA LEU A 135 6.73 14.68 -9.80
C LEU A 135 5.79 13.67 -9.14
N TYR A 136 6.29 12.78 -8.28
CA TYR A 136 5.57 11.59 -7.83
C TYR A 136 5.10 11.65 -6.37
N ILE A 137 5.69 12.52 -5.55
CA ILE A 137 5.27 12.73 -4.17
C ILE A 137 4.38 13.96 -4.05
N GLU A 138 4.82 15.07 -4.63
CA GLU A 138 4.10 16.35 -4.59
C GLU A 138 3.09 16.50 -5.74
N HIS A 139 3.13 15.60 -6.72
CA HIS A 139 2.25 15.58 -7.91
C HIS A 139 2.24 16.90 -8.68
N LEU A 140 3.39 17.58 -8.73
CA LEU A 140 3.48 18.82 -9.49
C LEU A 140 3.34 18.55 -10.98
N PRO A 141 2.57 19.36 -11.72
CA PRO A 141 2.49 19.23 -13.16
C PRO A 141 3.86 19.52 -13.79
N TRP A 142 4.14 18.86 -14.92
CA TRP A 142 5.43 18.94 -15.60
C TRP A 142 5.90 20.38 -15.88
N SER A 143 4.97 21.31 -16.18
CA SER A 143 5.27 22.74 -16.36
C SER A 143 5.87 23.33 -15.09
N ARG A 144 5.24 23.11 -13.94
CA ARG A 144 5.72 23.62 -12.64
C ARG A 144 7.08 23.03 -12.25
N VAL A 145 7.28 21.74 -12.50
CA VAL A 145 8.60 21.12 -12.25
C VAL A 145 9.68 21.75 -13.11
N LYS A 146 9.40 22.06 -14.38
CA LYS A 146 10.33 22.80 -15.23
C LYS A 146 10.63 24.19 -14.68
N ASP A 147 9.63 24.92 -14.22
CA ASP A 147 9.78 26.27 -13.67
C ASP A 147 10.60 26.23 -12.37
N GLU A 148 10.29 25.29 -11.46
CA GLU A 148 11.01 25.11 -10.20
C GLU A 148 12.51 24.85 -10.38
N PHE A 149 12.85 24.00 -11.34
CA PHE A 149 14.24 23.64 -11.62
C PHE A 149 14.91 24.49 -12.70
N SER A 150 14.21 25.47 -13.31
CA SER A 150 14.70 26.28 -14.44
C SER A 150 16.02 27.01 -14.15
N ASN A 151 16.23 27.43 -12.90
CA ASN A 151 17.45 28.14 -12.48
C ASN A 151 18.69 27.22 -12.39
N HIS A 152 18.49 25.91 -12.29
CA HIS A 152 19.57 24.95 -12.03
C HIS A 152 19.70 23.87 -13.10
N LEU A 153 18.63 23.56 -13.83
CA LEU A 153 18.56 22.44 -14.78
C LEU A 153 17.91 22.87 -16.11
N LYS A 154 18.50 22.43 -17.20
CA LYS A 154 17.84 22.50 -18.51
C LYS A 154 16.70 21.46 -18.59
N PRO A 155 15.62 21.71 -19.38
CA PRO A 155 14.49 20.78 -19.51
C PRO A 155 14.90 19.34 -19.85
N GLN A 156 15.92 19.18 -20.70
CA GLN A 156 16.46 17.86 -21.04
C GLN A 156 17.12 17.15 -19.85
N GLN A 157 17.70 17.89 -18.91
CA GLN A 157 18.32 17.33 -17.71
C GLN A 157 17.25 16.88 -16.70
N ILE A 158 16.11 17.59 -16.64
CA ILE A 158 14.96 17.18 -15.82
C ILE A 158 14.37 15.86 -16.35
N SER A 159 14.20 15.75 -17.69
CA SER A 159 13.74 14.50 -18.32
C SER A 159 14.73 13.35 -18.07
N LYS A 160 16.03 13.60 -18.16
CA LYS A 160 17.05 12.59 -17.84
C LYS A 160 17.00 12.17 -16.38
N ALA A 161 16.81 13.12 -15.45
CA ALA A 161 16.68 12.82 -14.02
C ALA A 161 15.42 11.98 -13.74
N ARG A 162 14.27 12.32 -14.34
CA ARG A 162 13.07 11.50 -14.24
C ARG A 162 13.33 10.06 -14.72
N ASN A 163 13.91 9.90 -15.90
CA ASN A 163 14.18 8.57 -16.44
C ASN A 163 15.22 7.81 -15.60
N ALA A 164 16.20 8.51 -15.03
CA ALA A 164 17.15 7.92 -14.10
C ALA A 164 16.49 7.44 -12.81
N ALA A 165 15.50 8.18 -12.29
CA ALA A 165 14.72 7.76 -11.13
C ALA A 165 13.94 6.46 -11.38
N ILE A 166 13.23 6.39 -12.51
CA ILE A 166 12.48 5.18 -12.88
C ILE A 166 13.41 3.99 -13.09
N ARG A 167 14.59 4.21 -13.74
CA ARG A 167 15.61 3.18 -13.87
C ARG A 167 16.14 2.68 -12.53
N ALA A 168 16.38 3.57 -11.58
CA ALA A 168 16.85 3.21 -10.26
C ALA A 168 15.83 2.30 -9.51
N ILE A 169 14.53 2.59 -9.66
CA ILE A 169 13.47 1.75 -9.10
C ILE A 169 13.42 0.40 -9.83
N ALA A 170 13.49 0.39 -11.15
CA ALA A 170 13.48 -0.83 -11.95
C ALA A 170 14.69 -1.75 -11.62
N GLU A 171 15.87 -1.17 -11.40
CA GLU A 171 17.06 -1.90 -10.95
C GLU A 171 16.85 -2.54 -9.57
N GLU A 172 16.13 -1.87 -8.67
CA GLU A 172 15.83 -2.41 -7.36
C GLU A 172 14.83 -3.56 -7.45
N ILE A 173 13.76 -3.42 -8.24
CA ILE A 173 12.79 -4.49 -8.52
C ILE A 173 13.51 -5.72 -9.08
N MET A 174 14.33 -5.52 -10.11
CA MET A 174 15.10 -6.58 -10.74
C MET A 174 16.05 -7.28 -9.74
N SER A 175 16.70 -6.52 -8.88
CA SER A 175 17.59 -7.05 -7.83
C SER A 175 16.84 -7.98 -6.87
N LEU A 176 15.61 -7.61 -6.50
CA LEU A 176 14.76 -8.42 -5.64
C LEU A 176 14.25 -9.67 -6.35
N ALA A 177 13.85 -9.57 -7.63
CA ALA A 177 13.42 -10.72 -8.42
C ALA A 177 14.52 -11.79 -8.54
N TYR A 178 15.77 -11.38 -8.77
CA TYR A 178 16.91 -12.30 -8.76
C TYR A 178 17.13 -12.98 -7.40
N CYS A 179 16.91 -12.25 -6.30
CA CYS A 179 17.05 -12.82 -4.95
C CYS A 179 15.94 -13.81 -4.60
N THR A 180 14.74 -13.64 -5.18
CA THR A 180 13.58 -14.52 -4.93
C THR A 180 13.51 -15.72 -5.86
N GLY A 181 14.35 -15.77 -6.89
CA GLY A 181 14.41 -16.88 -7.85
C GLY A 181 13.23 -16.94 -8.83
N GLU A 182 12.46 -15.87 -8.95
CA GLU A 182 11.28 -15.82 -9.83
C GLU A 182 11.65 -15.76 -11.33
N ASP A 183 12.84 -15.28 -11.68
CA ASP A 183 13.30 -15.20 -13.08
C ASP A 183 13.80 -16.54 -13.67
N GLY A 184 13.81 -17.63 -12.88
CA GLY A 184 14.35 -18.91 -13.29
C GLY A 184 13.39 -19.83 -14.06
N LYS A 185 12.13 -19.47 -14.28
CA LYS A 185 11.11 -20.41 -14.81
C LYS A 185 10.74 -20.24 -16.29
N ASP A 186 11.23 -19.25 -16.99
CA ASP A 186 10.97 -19.08 -18.43
C ASP A 186 12.05 -19.67 -19.35
N GLY A 187 12.81 -20.62 -18.83
CA GLY A 187 13.76 -21.44 -19.59
C GLY A 187 13.07 -22.53 -20.38
N THR A 188 12.53 -22.17 -21.56
CA THR A 188 12.46 -23.00 -22.78
C THR A 188 12.67 -24.50 -22.59
N SER A 189 11.62 -25.26 -22.44
CA SER A 189 11.55 -26.62 -22.95
C SER A 189 11.07 -26.59 -24.41
N LYS A 190 11.97 -26.21 -25.33
CA LYS A 190 11.93 -26.69 -26.70
C LYS A 190 12.81 -27.93 -26.75
N GLU A 191 12.21 -29.09 -26.57
CA GLU A 191 12.77 -30.37 -27.04
C GLU A 191 11.77 -30.99 -28.00
N LYS A 192 12.27 -31.07 -29.22
CA LYS A 192 12.19 -32.08 -30.28
C LYS A 192 10.90 -32.87 -30.46
#